data_7067ccc231f1f2e3af66c95cb160869c
#
_entry.id   7067ccc231f1f2e3af66c95cb160869c
#
_cell.length_a   1.000
_cell.length_b   1.000
_cell.length_c   1.000
_cell.angle_alpha   90.00
_cell.angle_beta   90.00
_cell.angle_gamma   90.00
#
_symmetry.space_group_name_H-M   'P 1'
#
loop_
_entity.id
_entity.type
_entity.pdbx_description
1 polymer ?
#
loop_
_entity_poly.entity_id
_entity_poly.type
_entity_poly.pdbx_seq_one_letter_code
_entity_poly.pdbx_strand_id
1 'polypeptide(L)'
;VGEYPKACDTVGINVFRIRYGAVLFSGMMAGFAGSFVSMGQLSSFTEGMVSGKGFMALAVCVFGNYSPKTVLWAALLFGAADALKYRLLTTGIGSYYQFLNMLPYFITIVALCMFAKRSNKPACSGVAYRKE
;
A
#
# COMPACT_ATOMS: atom_id res chain seq x y z
N VAL A 1 20.84 0.02 -0.49
CA VAL A 1 20.58 -0.81 -1.69
C VAL A 1 19.56 -0.15 -2.61
N GLY A 2 18.54 0.52 -2.09
CA GLY A 2 17.50 1.20 -2.90
C GLY A 2 17.98 2.46 -3.60
N GLU A 3 18.96 3.17 -3.04
CA GLU A 3 19.52 4.42 -3.59
C GLU A 3 20.70 4.13 -4.51
N TYR A 4 21.73 3.47 -3.99
CA TYR A 4 22.99 3.19 -4.69
C TYR A 4 23.41 1.71 -4.52
N PRO A 5 22.88 0.79 -5.34
CA PRO A 5 23.21 -0.63 -5.23
C PRO A 5 24.68 -0.93 -5.55
N LYS A 6 25.31 -0.19 -6.47
CA LYS A 6 26.73 -0.36 -6.81
C LYS A 6 27.65 -0.07 -5.60
N ALA A 7 27.37 0.97 -4.82
CA ALA A 7 28.13 1.29 -3.61
C ALA A 7 27.98 0.21 -2.53
N CYS A 8 26.84 -0.46 -2.46
CA CYS A 8 26.65 -1.57 -1.52
C CYS A 8 27.45 -2.82 -1.94
N ASP A 9 27.58 -3.07 -3.24
CA ASP A 9 28.35 -4.20 -3.77
C ASP A 9 29.86 -4.02 -3.52
N THR A 10 30.39 -2.79 -3.64
CA THR A 10 31.80 -2.49 -3.35
C THR A 10 32.16 -2.69 -1.87
N VAL A 11 31.20 -2.55 -0.96
CA VAL A 11 31.38 -2.82 0.49
C VAL A 11 31.17 -4.31 0.81
N GLY A 12 30.94 -5.17 -0.19
CA GLY A 12 30.78 -6.62 -0.01
C GLY A 12 29.36 -7.06 0.34
N ILE A 13 28.38 -6.16 0.27
CA ILE A 13 26.96 -6.49 0.55
C ILE A 13 26.35 -7.14 -0.69
N ASN A 14 25.83 -8.35 -0.55
CA ASN A 14 25.15 -9.05 -1.65
C ASN A 14 23.77 -8.44 -1.94
N VAL A 15 23.71 -7.55 -2.93
CA VAL A 15 22.51 -6.82 -3.36
C VAL A 15 21.37 -7.76 -3.76
N PHE A 16 21.69 -8.88 -4.42
CA PHE A 16 20.67 -9.85 -4.83
C PHE A 16 19.95 -10.47 -3.64
N ARG A 17 20.69 -10.93 -2.63
CA ARG A 17 20.07 -11.55 -1.43
C ARG A 17 19.14 -10.60 -0.72
N ILE A 18 19.51 -9.33 -0.60
CA ILE A 18 18.67 -8.31 0.05
C ILE A 18 17.41 -8.04 -0.78
N ARG A 19 17.54 -7.88 -2.10
CA ARG A 19 16.39 -7.65 -2.97
C ARG A 19 15.42 -8.84 -2.96
N TYR A 20 15.91 -10.06 -3.10
CA TYR A 20 15.07 -11.25 -3.02
C TYR A 20 14.41 -11.41 -1.65
N GLY A 21 15.14 -11.19 -0.57
CA GLY A 21 14.59 -11.23 0.78
C GLY A 21 13.47 -10.22 0.99
N ALA A 22 13.64 -8.99 0.49
CA ALA A 22 12.61 -7.95 0.58
C ALA A 22 11.34 -8.31 -0.21
N VAL A 23 11.50 -8.86 -1.42
CA VAL A 23 10.36 -9.29 -2.26
C VAL A 23 9.62 -10.46 -1.61
N LEU A 24 10.34 -11.46 -1.08
CA LEU A 24 9.73 -12.59 -0.38
C LEU A 24 8.97 -12.13 0.86
N PHE A 25 9.55 -11.24 1.66
CA PHE A 25 8.89 -10.68 2.84
C PHE A 25 7.62 -9.89 2.45
N SER A 26 7.71 -9.08 1.40
CA SER A 26 6.55 -8.34 0.86
C SER A 26 5.43 -9.30 0.40
N GLY A 27 5.80 -10.39 -0.29
CA GLY A 27 4.85 -11.42 -0.72
C GLY A 27 4.16 -12.12 0.45
N MET A 28 4.91 -12.45 1.52
CA MET A 28 4.32 -13.00 2.75
C MET A 28 3.32 -12.04 3.38
N MET A 29 3.66 -10.76 3.52
CA MET A 29 2.76 -9.74 4.07
C MET A 29 1.51 -9.55 3.21
N ALA A 30 1.65 -9.59 1.89
CA ALA A 30 0.51 -9.54 0.97
C ALA A 30 -0.41 -10.76 1.12
N GLY A 31 0.15 -11.95 1.33
CA GLY A 31 -0.60 -13.18 1.62
C GLY A 31 -1.41 -13.06 2.92
N PHE A 32 -0.81 -12.54 3.99
CA PHE A 32 -1.54 -12.24 5.24
C PHE A 32 -2.66 -11.24 5.04
N ALA A 33 -2.43 -10.18 4.27
CA ALA A 33 -3.48 -9.21 3.95
C ALA A 33 -4.63 -9.84 3.16
N GLY A 34 -4.34 -10.71 2.19
CA GLY A 34 -5.34 -11.46 1.44
C GLY A 34 -6.17 -12.41 2.31
N SER A 35 -5.52 -13.14 3.21
CA SER A 35 -6.22 -14.03 4.16
C SER A 35 -7.11 -13.25 5.13
N PHE A 36 -6.69 -12.07 5.57
CA PHE A 36 -7.51 -11.20 6.40
C PHE A 36 -8.78 -10.72 5.65
N VAL A 37 -8.66 -10.39 4.37
CA VAL A 37 -9.81 -9.97 3.56
C VAL A 37 -10.81 -11.13 3.39
N SER A 38 -10.33 -12.34 3.07
CA SER A 38 -11.21 -13.48 2.83
C SER A 38 -11.87 -14.01 4.11
N MET A 39 -11.11 -14.12 5.20
CA MET A 39 -11.61 -14.68 6.46
C MET A 39 -12.27 -13.63 7.36
N GLY A 40 -11.72 -12.41 7.41
CA GLY A 40 -12.15 -11.37 8.34
C GLY A 40 -13.27 -10.48 7.81
N GLN A 41 -13.31 -10.21 6.52
CA GLN A 41 -14.30 -9.30 5.94
C GLN A 41 -15.45 -10.01 5.23
N LEU A 42 -15.19 -11.07 4.48
CA LEU A 42 -16.17 -11.70 3.61
C LEU A 42 -16.63 -13.07 4.09
N SER A 43 -15.89 -13.74 4.96
CA SER A 43 -16.13 -15.12 5.43
C SER A 43 -16.30 -16.15 4.30
N SER A 44 -15.94 -15.78 3.07
CA SER A 44 -16.02 -16.61 1.86
C SER A 44 -15.06 -16.11 0.81
N PHE A 45 -14.67 -16.99 -0.11
CA PHE A 45 -13.85 -16.63 -1.24
C PHE A 45 -14.74 -16.32 -2.45
N THR A 46 -14.67 -15.11 -2.96
CA THR A 46 -15.37 -14.67 -4.18
C THR A 46 -14.38 -14.08 -5.18
N GLU A 47 -14.60 -14.34 -6.45
CA GLU A 47 -13.79 -13.74 -7.50
C GLU A 47 -13.87 -12.20 -7.43
N GLY A 48 -12.71 -11.55 -7.57
CA GLY A 48 -12.64 -10.09 -7.51
C GLY A 48 -12.78 -9.48 -6.11
N MET A 49 -12.77 -10.24 -5.01
CA MET A 49 -12.94 -9.73 -3.64
C MET A 49 -11.95 -8.64 -3.24
N VAL A 50 -10.77 -8.59 -3.87
CA VAL A 50 -9.75 -7.56 -3.62
C VAL A 50 -10.13 -6.21 -4.22
N SER A 51 -10.92 -6.21 -5.33
CA SER A 51 -11.58 -5.03 -5.91
C SER A 51 -10.75 -3.72 -5.88
N GLY A 52 -9.52 -3.77 -6.43
CA GLY A 52 -8.66 -2.57 -6.51
C GLY A 52 -7.92 -2.19 -5.22
N LYS A 53 -8.04 -2.94 -4.13
CA LYS A 53 -7.31 -2.65 -2.86
C LYS A 53 -5.78 -2.63 -3.04
N GLY A 54 -5.25 -3.35 -4.04
CA GLY A 54 -3.83 -3.30 -4.40
C GLY A 54 -3.40 -1.92 -4.90
N PHE A 55 -4.19 -1.27 -5.74
CA PHE A 55 -3.94 0.11 -6.16
C PHE A 55 -4.02 1.10 -4.99
N MET A 56 -4.95 0.89 -4.07
CA MET A 56 -5.05 1.68 -2.84
C MET A 56 -3.79 1.54 -1.99
N ALA A 57 -3.24 0.33 -1.86
CA ALA A 57 -1.98 0.08 -1.15
C ALA A 57 -0.79 0.80 -1.81
N LEU A 58 -0.70 0.79 -3.16
CA LEU A 58 0.30 1.57 -3.88
C LEU A 58 0.15 3.08 -3.62
N ALA A 59 -1.07 3.60 -3.66
CA ALA A 59 -1.35 4.99 -3.33
C ALA A 59 -0.87 5.31 -1.91
N VAL A 60 -1.17 4.49 -0.91
CA VAL A 60 -0.71 4.65 0.48
C VAL A 60 0.82 4.70 0.57
N CYS A 61 1.55 3.86 -0.17
CA CYS A 61 3.01 3.89 -0.22
C CYS A 61 3.55 5.21 -0.80
N VAL A 62 2.96 5.69 -1.89
CA VAL A 62 3.34 6.98 -2.52
C VAL A 62 3.04 8.13 -1.57
N PHE A 63 1.86 8.16 -0.93
CA PHE A 63 1.47 9.14 0.07
C PHE A 63 2.38 9.15 1.28
N GLY A 64 2.74 7.96 1.75
CA GLY A 64 3.68 7.78 2.85
C GLY A 64 5.11 8.17 2.50
N ASN A 65 5.34 8.68 1.27
CA ASN A 65 6.66 9.13 0.80
C ASN A 65 7.75 8.07 0.98
N TYR A 66 7.39 6.80 0.81
CA TYR A 66 8.25 5.63 1.01
C TYR A 66 8.90 5.55 2.40
N SER A 67 8.40 6.33 3.37
CA SER A 67 8.86 6.28 4.76
C SER A 67 7.97 5.36 5.58
N PRO A 68 8.52 4.35 6.30
CA PRO A 68 7.72 3.37 7.05
C PRO A 68 6.76 3.99 8.04
N LYS A 69 7.18 5.04 8.76
CA LYS A 69 6.34 5.74 9.74
C LYS A 69 5.15 6.45 9.10
N THR A 70 5.39 7.15 8.00
CA THR A 70 4.34 7.89 7.27
C THR A 70 3.39 6.95 6.54
N VAL A 71 3.90 5.84 5.97
CA VAL A 71 3.08 4.79 5.37
C VAL A 71 2.16 4.15 6.40
N LEU A 72 2.64 3.90 7.62
CA LEU A 72 1.82 3.35 8.71
C LEU A 72 0.66 4.29 9.07
N TRP A 73 0.93 5.58 9.24
CA TRP A 73 -0.12 6.58 9.51
C TRP A 73 -1.11 6.71 8.34
N ALA A 74 -0.61 6.73 7.12
CA ALA A 74 -1.47 6.74 5.93
C ALA A 74 -2.35 5.48 5.87
N ALA A 75 -1.79 4.30 6.11
CA ALA A 75 -2.54 3.05 6.13
C ALA A 75 -3.64 3.04 7.21
N LEU A 76 -3.35 3.57 8.40
CA LEU A 76 -4.36 3.71 9.46
C LEU A 76 -5.49 4.66 9.05
N LEU A 77 -5.17 5.77 8.42
CA LEU A 77 -6.17 6.74 7.96
C LEU A 77 -7.08 6.12 6.90
N PHE A 78 -6.49 5.43 5.92
CA PHE A 78 -7.27 4.74 4.87
C PHE A 78 -8.10 3.58 5.43
N GLY A 79 -7.53 2.80 6.36
CA GLY A 79 -8.25 1.73 7.04
C GLY A 79 -9.43 2.25 7.87
N ALA A 80 -9.26 3.38 8.55
CA ALA A 80 -10.34 4.05 9.28
C ALA A 80 -11.45 4.54 8.35
N ALA A 81 -11.08 5.11 7.19
CA ALA A 81 -12.05 5.56 6.19
C ALA A 81 -12.86 4.38 5.61
N ASP A 82 -12.21 3.26 5.34
CA ASP A 82 -12.87 2.04 4.85
C ASP A 82 -13.80 1.43 5.92
N ALA A 83 -13.35 1.39 7.18
CA ALA A 83 -14.15 0.94 8.31
C ALA A 83 -15.38 1.85 8.54
N LEU A 84 -15.21 3.15 8.42
CA LEU A 84 -16.33 4.12 8.53
C LEU A 84 -17.37 3.90 7.44
N LYS A 85 -16.93 3.66 6.20
CA LYS A 85 -17.81 3.30 5.08
C LYS A 85 -18.68 2.08 5.43
N TYR A 86 -18.07 0.99 5.92
CA TYR A 86 -18.84 -0.20 6.31
C TYR A 86 -19.83 0.07 7.44
N ARG A 87 -19.44 0.86 8.44
CA ARG A 87 -20.33 1.26 9.52
C ARG A 87 -21.54 2.07 9.03
N LEU A 88 -21.32 3.03 8.15
CA LEU A 88 -22.40 3.85 7.58
C LEU A 88 -23.35 3.03 6.70
N LEU A 89 -22.83 2.03 5.99
CA LEU A 89 -23.66 1.11 5.20
C LEU A 89 -24.60 0.26 6.07
N THR A 90 -24.14 -0.16 7.26
CA THR A 90 -24.97 -0.95 8.19
C THR A 90 -26.02 -0.12 8.93
N THR A 91 -25.86 1.20 9.02
CA THR A 91 -26.75 2.11 9.77
C THR A 91 -27.97 2.55 8.94
N GLY A 92 -28.21 1.98 7.74
CA GLY A 92 -29.44 2.19 6.96
C GLY A 92 -29.44 3.42 6.04
N ILE A 93 -28.33 4.11 5.87
CA ILE A 93 -28.16 5.23 4.92
C ILE A 93 -27.87 4.69 3.50
N GLY A 94 -28.47 3.56 3.15
CA GLY A 94 -28.24 2.87 1.88
C GLY A 94 -28.60 3.65 0.60
N SER A 95 -29.43 4.70 0.71
CA SER A 95 -29.79 5.56 -0.44
C SER A 95 -28.57 6.30 -1.03
N TYR A 96 -27.51 6.49 -0.25
CA TYR A 96 -26.31 7.19 -0.70
C TYR A 96 -25.09 6.25 -0.88
N TYR A 97 -25.32 4.97 -1.15
CA TYR A 97 -24.29 3.95 -1.32
C TYR A 97 -23.16 4.37 -2.28
N GLN A 98 -23.53 5.00 -3.39
CA GLN A 98 -22.55 5.44 -4.39
C GLN A 98 -21.63 6.56 -3.85
N PHE A 99 -22.19 7.51 -3.11
CA PHE A 99 -21.40 8.58 -2.47
C PHE A 99 -20.45 8.04 -1.39
N LEU A 100 -20.90 7.07 -0.61
CA LEU A 100 -20.07 6.41 0.40
C LEU A 100 -18.89 5.64 -0.21
N ASN A 101 -19.09 5.04 -1.40
CA ASN A 101 -18.01 4.41 -2.13
C ASN A 101 -16.96 5.41 -2.68
N MET A 102 -17.33 6.66 -2.93
CA MET A 102 -16.41 7.71 -3.36
C MET A 102 -15.59 8.30 -2.20
N LEU A 103 -16.02 8.12 -0.96
CA LEU A 103 -15.41 8.72 0.23
C LEU A 103 -13.91 8.40 0.38
N PRO A 104 -13.43 7.14 0.27
CA PRO A 104 -12.00 6.85 0.35
C PRO A 104 -11.21 7.51 -0.80
N TYR A 105 -11.78 7.63 -1.99
CA TYR A 105 -11.12 8.30 -3.12
C TYR A 105 -11.01 9.81 -2.90
N PHE A 106 -12.04 10.42 -2.34
CA PHE A 106 -12.00 11.84 -1.99
C PHE A 106 -10.94 12.13 -0.93
N ILE A 107 -10.86 11.30 0.10
CA ILE A 107 -9.81 11.40 1.13
C ILE A 107 -8.42 11.24 0.51
N THR A 108 -8.25 10.34 -0.47
CA THR A 108 -6.97 10.19 -1.19
C THR A 108 -6.58 11.48 -1.91
N ILE A 109 -7.50 12.09 -2.63
CA ILE A 109 -7.22 13.32 -3.40
C ILE A 109 -6.84 14.45 -2.45
N VAL A 110 -7.58 14.64 -1.36
CA VAL A 110 -7.28 15.68 -0.35
C VAL A 110 -5.92 15.42 0.30
N ALA A 111 -5.64 14.19 0.70
CA ALA A 111 -4.35 13.82 1.26
C ALA A 111 -3.21 14.06 0.27
N LEU A 112 -3.42 13.76 -1.04
CA LEU A 112 -2.44 13.99 -2.10
C LEU A 112 -2.12 15.47 -2.23
N CYS A 113 -3.13 16.32 -2.26
CA CYS A 113 -2.95 17.77 -2.34
C CYS A 113 -2.17 18.33 -1.14
N MET A 114 -2.41 17.78 0.06
CA MET A 114 -1.74 18.25 1.28
C MET A 114 -0.30 17.73 1.43
N PHE A 115 -0.03 16.49 1.04
CA PHE A 115 1.26 15.82 1.27
C PHE A 115 2.18 15.74 0.05
N ALA A 116 1.74 16.18 -1.12
CA ALA A 116 2.49 16.08 -2.39
C ALA A 116 3.81 16.88 -2.44
N LYS A 117 4.28 17.46 -1.34
CA LYS A 117 5.39 18.43 -1.33
C LYS A 117 6.78 17.88 -1.62
N ARG A 118 7.06 16.59 -1.50
CA ARG A 118 8.38 16.02 -1.89
C ARG A 118 8.32 14.49 -1.92
N SER A 119 8.38 13.91 -3.10
CA SER A 119 8.47 12.45 -3.23
C SER A 119 9.93 12.02 -3.07
N ASN A 120 10.25 11.30 -1.99
CA ASN A 120 11.54 10.65 -1.77
C ASN A 120 11.55 9.22 -2.36
N LYS A 121 11.14 9.10 -3.62
CA LYS A 121 11.19 7.81 -4.29
C LYS A 121 12.65 7.35 -4.39
N PRO A 122 12.98 6.09 -4.00
CA PRO A 122 14.33 5.55 -4.15
C PRO A 122 14.81 5.65 -5.60
N ALA A 123 16.03 6.16 -5.82
CA ALA A 123 16.57 6.45 -7.15
C ALA A 123 16.61 5.22 -8.07
N CYS A 124 16.92 4.04 -7.52
CA CYS A 124 16.99 2.78 -8.27
C CYS A 124 15.72 1.93 -8.17
N SER A 125 14.55 2.56 -7.89
CA SER A 125 13.26 1.86 -7.89
C SER A 125 12.87 1.46 -9.32
N GLY A 126 12.67 0.15 -9.55
CA GLY A 126 12.30 -0.39 -10.86
C GLY A 126 13.49 -0.60 -11.83
N VAL A 127 14.70 -0.29 -11.42
CA VAL A 127 15.90 -0.51 -12.23
C VAL A 127 16.49 -1.89 -11.93
N ALA A 128 16.71 -2.68 -13.00
CA ALA A 128 17.38 -3.97 -12.87
C ALA A 128 18.86 -3.74 -12.50
N TYR A 129 19.32 -4.46 -11.45
CA TYR A 129 20.72 -4.43 -11.07
C TYR A 129 21.52 -5.45 -11.89
N ARG A 130 22.56 -4.97 -12.60
CA ARG A 130 23.58 -5.81 -13.24
C ARG A 130 24.88 -5.65 -12.49
N LYS A 131 25.46 -6.78 -12.07
CA LYS A 131 26.80 -6.83 -11.52
C LYS A 131 27.78 -6.68 -12.70
N GLU A 132 28.59 -5.65 -12.70
CA GLU A 132 29.74 -5.46 -13.60
C GLU A 132 30.95 -6.19 -13.04
#